data_d32e626633128194d4d188a1be0a31ba
#
_entry.id   d32e626633128194d4d188a1be0a31ba
#
_cell.length_a   1.000
_cell.length_b   1.000
_cell.length_c   1.000
_cell.angle_alpha   90.00
_cell.angle_beta   90.00
_cell.angle_gamma   90.00
#
_symmetry.space_group_name_H-M   'P 1'
#
loop_
_entity.id
_entity.type
_entity.pdbx_description
1 polymer ?
#
loop_
_entity_poly.entity_id
_entity_poly.type
_entity_poly.pdbx_seq_one_letter_code
_entity_poly.pdbx_strand_id
1 'polypeptide(L)'
;MNDDRRWLERHTAEAPPTLREQVMRYAGEAKSGTLPARLAAAGVSALAWVESHPGDRSAALDLLAADALVTLALLAQAQQDATRLHAFAGSMLQSATAAP
;
A
#
# COMPACT_ATOMS: atom_id res chain seq x y z
N MET A 1 -11.37 11.82 -8.83
CA MET A 1 -11.85 10.85 -8.33
C MET A 1 -11.42 9.60 -8.99
N ASN A 2 -11.56 9.45 -10.14
CA ASN A 2 -11.36 8.15 -10.63
C ASN A 2 -10.07 7.91 -11.36
N ASP A 3 -9.20 8.92 -11.46
CA ASP A 3 -7.88 8.75 -12.03
C ASP A 3 -7.01 7.87 -11.12
N ASP A 4 -7.10 8.07 -9.82
CA ASP A 4 -6.36 7.25 -8.85
C ASP A 4 -6.83 5.81 -8.90
N ARG A 5 -8.15 5.60 -8.94
CA ARG A 5 -8.70 4.26 -9.02
C ARG A 5 -8.32 3.57 -10.32
N ARG A 6 -8.35 4.30 -11.44
CA ARG A 6 -7.94 3.74 -12.73
C ARG A 6 -6.48 3.37 -12.74
N TRP A 7 -5.64 4.22 -12.16
CA TRP A 7 -4.22 3.94 -12.05
C TRP A 7 -4.01 2.63 -11.28
N LEU A 8 -4.68 2.50 -10.14
CA LEU A 8 -4.54 1.32 -9.30
C LEU A 8 -5.06 0.07 -10.02
N GLU A 9 -6.17 0.19 -10.72
CA GLU A 9 -6.73 -0.94 -11.48
C GLU A 9 -5.76 -1.41 -12.56
N ARG A 10 -5.13 -0.47 -13.27
CA ARG A 10 -4.16 -0.82 -14.31
C ARG A 10 -2.95 -1.53 -13.74
N HIS A 11 -2.49 -1.08 -12.59
CA HIS A 11 -1.25 -1.60 -12.00
C HIS A 11 -1.48 -2.87 -11.18
N THR A 12 -2.72 -3.31 -11.03
CA THR A 12 -3.05 -4.57 -10.36
C THR A 12 -3.75 -5.55 -11.29
N ALA A 13 -3.84 -5.21 -12.58
CA ALA A 13 -4.64 -6.00 -13.52
C ALA A 13 -4.16 -7.44 -13.64
N GLU A 14 -2.85 -7.69 -13.48
CA GLU A 14 -2.28 -9.01 -13.63
C GLU A 14 -2.11 -9.75 -12.31
N ALA A 15 -2.49 -9.14 -11.21
CA ALA A 15 -2.42 -9.79 -9.91
C ALA A 15 -3.51 -10.86 -9.80
N PRO A 16 -3.27 -11.92 -9.01
CA PRO A 16 -4.34 -12.88 -8.73
C PRO A 16 -5.57 -12.17 -8.15
N PRO A 17 -6.78 -12.60 -8.52
CA PRO A 17 -7.99 -11.87 -8.10
C PRO A 17 -8.12 -11.65 -6.61
N THR A 18 -7.76 -12.65 -5.80
CA THR A 18 -7.87 -12.54 -4.34
C THR A 18 -6.92 -11.47 -3.81
N LEU A 19 -5.70 -11.43 -4.33
CA LEU A 19 -4.73 -10.41 -3.93
C LEU A 19 -5.19 -9.03 -4.38
N ARG A 20 -5.70 -8.93 -5.60
CA ARG A 20 -6.19 -7.67 -6.13
C ARG A 20 -7.31 -7.10 -5.28
N GLU A 21 -8.25 -7.94 -4.88
CA GLU A 21 -9.36 -7.53 -4.02
C GLU A 21 -8.85 -6.99 -2.69
N GLN A 22 -7.85 -7.65 -2.11
CA GLN A 22 -7.30 -7.24 -0.83
C GLN A 22 -6.58 -5.90 -0.94
N VAL A 23 -5.81 -5.71 -2.00
CA VAL A 23 -5.12 -4.44 -2.27
C VAL A 23 -6.14 -3.32 -2.42
N MET A 24 -7.20 -3.56 -3.21
CA MET A 24 -8.22 -2.54 -3.44
C MET A 24 -8.97 -2.20 -2.15
N ARG A 25 -9.20 -3.17 -1.30
CA ARG A 25 -9.86 -2.95 -0.02
C ARG A 25 -9.04 -2.04 0.89
N TYR A 26 -7.76 -2.36 1.07
CA TYR A 26 -6.89 -1.53 1.89
C TYR A 26 -6.75 -0.12 1.32
N ALA A 27 -6.58 -0.01 0.01
CA ALA A 27 -6.45 1.28 -0.65
C ALA A 27 -7.72 2.13 -0.47
N GLY A 28 -8.87 1.48 -0.48
CA GLY A 28 -10.15 2.17 -0.31
C GLY A 28 -10.39 2.70 1.09
N GLU A 29 -9.70 2.15 2.09
CA GLU A 29 -9.83 2.59 3.47
C GLU A 29 -8.99 3.84 3.76
N ALA A 30 -7.99 4.12 2.96
CA ALA A 30 -7.15 5.31 3.12
C ALA A 30 -7.80 6.45 2.37
N LYS A 31 -8.31 7.45 3.10
CA LYS A 31 -9.23 8.43 2.53
C LYS A 31 -8.62 9.78 2.23
N SER A 32 -7.42 10.09 2.69
CA SER A 32 -6.88 11.43 2.54
C SER A 32 -5.45 11.41 2.04
N GLY A 33 -5.06 12.48 1.38
CA GLY A 33 -3.71 12.65 0.88
C GLY A 33 -3.59 12.30 -0.59
N THR A 34 -2.38 12.41 -1.09
CA THR A 34 -2.06 12.04 -2.47
C THR A 34 -2.13 10.54 -2.66
N LEU A 35 -2.18 10.09 -3.90
CA LEU A 35 -2.19 8.65 -4.19
C LEU A 35 -1.00 7.93 -3.55
N PRO A 36 0.26 8.39 -3.70
CA PRO A 36 1.37 7.71 -3.03
C PRO A 36 1.18 7.62 -1.53
N ALA A 37 0.74 8.71 -0.89
CA ALA A 37 0.55 8.74 0.56
C ALA A 37 -0.54 7.77 1.01
N ARG A 38 -1.62 7.70 0.25
CA ARG A 38 -2.73 6.79 0.57
C ARG A 38 -2.31 5.33 0.43
N LEU A 39 -1.55 5.01 -0.61
CA LEU A 39 -1.06 3.66 -0.81
C LEU A 39 -0.05 3.27 0.28
N ALA A 40 0.80 4.20 0.68
CA ALA A 40 1.74 3.97 1.77
C ALA A 40 0.99 3.71 3.08
N ALA A 41 -0.01 4.52 3.39
CA ALA A 41 -0.81 4.34 4.61
C ALA A 41 -1.54 2.99 4.59
N ALA A 42 -2.05 2.61 3.43
CA ALA A 42 -2.73 1.32 3.29
C ALA A 42 -1.75 0.16 3.51
N GLY A 43 -0.53 0.27 2.99
CA GLY A 43 0.50 -0.75 3.19
C GLY A 43 0.90 -0.88 4.65
N VAL A 44 1.04 0.25 5.34
CA VAL A 44 1.36 0.25 6.77
C VAL A 44 0.23 -0.38 7.58
N SER A 45 -1.03 -0.09 7.22
CA SER A 45 -2.19 -0.69 7.88
C SER A 45 -2.22 -2.20 7.69
N ALA A 46 -1.93 -2.67 6.48
CA ALA A 46 -1.90 -4.11 6.20
C ALA A 46 -0.80 -4.79 7.00
N LEU A 47 0.37 -4.17 7.07
CA LEU A 47 1.49 -4.71 7.83
C LEU A 47 1.17 -4.76 9.33
N ALA A 48 0.53 -3.72 9.86
CA ALA A 48 0.14 -3.68 11.26
C ALA A 48 -0.84 -4.82 11.59
N TRP A 49 -1.77 -5.09 10.68
CA TRP A 49 -2.70 -6.19 10.87
C TRP A 49 -1.96 -7.52 10.94
N VAL A 50 -1.01 -7.74 10.02
CA VAL A 50 -0.21 -8.97 10.00
C VAL A 50 0.56 -9.14 11.30
N GLU A 51 1.18 -8.06 11.79
CA GLU A 51 1.97 -8.11 13.01
C GLU A 51 1.13 -8.42 14.24
N SER A 52 -0.14 -8.03 14.23
CA SER A 52 -1.04 -8.29 15.36
C SER A 52 -1.74 -9.64 15.28
N HIS A 53 -1.52 -10.40 14.20
CA HIS A 53 -2.16 -11.71 14.01
C HIS A 53 -1.12 -12.78 13.67
N PRO A 54 -0.10 -12.98 14.50
CA PRO A 54 0.94 -13.96 14.19
C PRO A 54 0.34 -15.36 14.15
N GLY A 55 0.77 -16.13 13.16
CA GLY A 55 0.29 -17.49 12.99
C GLY A 55 -1.04 -17.65 12.29
N ASP A 56 -1.71 -16.56 11.97
CA ASP A 56 -2.98 -16.63 11.23
C ASP A 56 -2.69 -16.91 9.75
N ARG A 57 -3.33 -17.94 9.21
CA ARG A 57 -3.10 -18.33 7.82
C ARG A 57 -3.53 -17.24 6.84
N SER A 58 -4.59 -16.49 7.16
CA SER A 58 -5.04 -15.41 6.31
C SER A 58 -4.04 -14.24 6.27
N ALA A 59 -3.15 -14.17 7.25
CA ALA A 59 -2.14 -13.11 7.28
C ALA A 59 -1.19 -13.18 6.08
N ALA A 60 -1.04 -14.34 5.46
CA ALA A 60 -0.19 -14.46 4.28
C ALA A 60 -0.69 -13.58 3.13
N LEU A 61 -2.00 -13.55 2.92
CA LEU A 61 -2.58 -12.70 1.88
C LEU A 61 -2.43 -11.22 2.21
N ASP A 62 -2.61 -10.86 3.49
CA ASP A 62 -2.44 -9.48 3.92
C ASP A 62 -0.99 -9.03 3.82
N LEU A 63 -0.04 -9.93 4.05
CA LEU A 63 1.38 -9.62 3.88
C LEU A 63 1.70 -9.36 2.41
N LEU A 64 1.14 -10.17 1.51
CA LEU A 64 1.31 -9.94 0.07
C LEU A 64 0.69 -8.60 -0.35
N ALA A 65 -0.47 -8.28 0.23
CA ALA A 65 -1.12 -7.00 -0.05
C ALA A 65 -0.28 -5.83 0.47
N ALA A 66 0.33 -5.97 1.65
CA ALA A 66 1.21 -4.94 2.20
C ALA A 66 2.40 -4.70 1.28
N ASP A 67 3.03 -5.77 0.80
CA ASP A 67 4.16 -5.68 -0.12
C ASP A 67 3.76 -4.97 -1.41
N ALA A 68 2.62 -5.36 -1.98
CA ALA A 68 2.11 -4.76 -3.20
C ALA A 68 1.81 -3.27 -3.01
N LEU A 69 1.18 -2.91 -1.90
CA LEU A 69 0.83 -1.51 -1.63
C LEU A 69 2.06 -0.63 -1.45
N VAL A 70 3.08 -1.13 -0.75
CA VAL A 70 4.33 -0.39 -0.59
C VAL A 70 5.01 -0.20 -1.94
N THR A 71 5.08 -1.25 -2.74
CA THR A 71 5.67 -1.19 -4.08
C THR A 71 4.93 -0.19 -4.96
N LEU A 72 3.60 -0.23 -4.95
CA LEU A 72 2.78 0.69 -5.74
C LEU A 72 2.90 2.13 -5.23
N ALA A 73 3.04 2.32 -3.91
CA ALA A 73 3.25 3.65 -3.36
C ALA A 73 4.55 4.26 -3.88
N LEU A 74 5.62 3.47 -3.90
CA LEU A 74 6.90 3.93 -4.41
C LEU A 74 6.83 4.24 -5.91
N LEU A 75 6.15 3.39 -6.66
CA LEU A 75 5.98 3.61 -8.09
C LEU A 75 5.18 4.90 -8.35
N ALA A 76 4.09 5.10 -7.63
CA ALA A 76 3.27 6.29 -7.78
C ALA A 76 4.07 7.55 -7.45
N GLN A 77 4.87 7.49 -6.38
CA GLN A 77 5.71 8.62 -6.02
C GLN A 77 6.76 8.91 -7.09
N ALA A 78 7.38 7.87 -7.63
CA ALA A 78 8.38 8.03 -8.68
C ALA A 78 7.77 8.67 -9.93
N GLN A 79 6.54 8.33 -10.25
CA GLN A 79 5.85 8.90 -11.41
C GLN A 79 5.42 10.34 -11.19
N GLN A 80 5.11 10.72 -9.95
CA GLN A 80 4.70 12.08 -9.63
C GLN A 80 5.90 13.01 -9.43
N ASP A 81 6.89 12.57 -8.66
CA ASP A 81 8.07 13.38 -8.39
C ASP A 81 9.19 12.48 -7.87
N ALA A 82 10.02 12.02 -8.80
CA ALA A 82 11.11 11.10 -8.48
C ALA A 82 12.15 11.74 -7.55
N THR A 83 12.27 13.07 -7.57
CA THR A 83 13.27 13.75 -6.73
C THR A 83 12.95 13.64 -5.24
N ARG A 84 11.70 13.33 -4.90
CA ARG A 84 11.26 13.20 -3.51
C ARG A 84 11.13 11.76 -3.06
N LEU A 85 11.57 10.82 -3.89
CA LEU A 85 11.37 9.40 -3.61
C LEU A 85 12.10 8.94 -2.35
N HIS A 86 13.32 9.43 -2.15
CA HIS A 86 14.11 9.07 -0.97
C HIS A 86 13.42 9.52 0.33
N ALA A 87 12.98 10.78 0.37
CA ALA A 87 12.27 11.31 1.54
C ALA A 87 10.96 10.56 1.77
N PHE A 88 10.25 10.24 0.69
CA PHE A 88 9.00 9.50 0.77
C PHE A 88 9.22 8.10 1.37
N ALA A 89 10.24 7.40 0.89
CA ALA A 89 10.57 6.06 1.40
C ALA A 89 10.95 6.12 2.88
N GLY A 90 11.69 7.15 3.28
CA GLY A 90 12.06 7.36 4.68
C GLY A 90 10.84 7.58 5.57
N SER A 91 9.88 8.38 5.09
CA SER A 91 8.63 8.63 5.83
C SER A 91 7.83 7.35 6.00
N MET A 92 7.78 6.52 4.95
CA MET A 92 7.05 5.27 4.99
C MET A 92 7.68 4.32 6.01
N LEU A 93 9.01 4.25 6.02
CA LEU A 93 9.73 3.43 6.97
C LEU A 93 9.49 3.89 8.41
N GLN A 94 9.49 5.21 8.64
CA GLN A 94 9.18 5.74 9.96
C GLN A 94 7.79 5.35 10.41
N SER A 95 6.80 5.44 9.53
CA SER A 95 5.42 5.06 9.85
C SER A 95 5.33 3.58 10.19
N ALA A 96 6.03 2.73 9.45
CA ALA A 96 6.00 1.29 9.66
C ALA A 96 6.69 0.87 10.96
N THR A 97 7.69 1.63 11.40
CA THR A 97 8.46 1.32 12.60
C THR A 97 8.01 2.10 13.82
N ALA A 98 7.09 3.05 13.65
CA ALA A 98 6.57 3.84 14.78
C ALA A 98 5.75 2.90 15.66
N ALA A 99 6.23 2.66 16.86
CA ALA A 99 5.54 1.78 17.78
C ALA A 99 4.32 2.48 18.39
N PRO A 100 3.26 1.74 18.63
CA PRO A 100 2.17 2.28 19.44
C PRO A 100 2.62 2.37 20.89
#